data_9299b2a8a51b8fdeb2206234d870dc12
#
_entry.id   9299b2a8a51b8fdeb2206234d870dc12
#
_cell.length_a   1.000
_cell.length_b   1.000
_cell.length_c   1.000
_cell.angle_alpha   90.00
_cell.angle_beta   90.00
_cell.angle_gamma   90.00
#
_symmetry.space_group_name_H-M   'P 1'
#
loop_
_entity.id
_entity.type
_entity.pdbx_description
1 polymer ?
#
loop_
_entity_poly.entity_id
_entity_poly.type
_entity_poly.pdbx_seq_one_letter_code
_entity_poly.pdbx_strand_id
1 'polypeptide(L)'
;MVYKYLSSASKKRWQLYLLVAGCVIAGVISCFVFSVFAGIALFTAAVYISIIIKKNMKKIKAARLSTSDEGFTAYKTDGSETQFTWEEITEIYKITSEERKDFIYIYNKNDDKSLRLPPLFENFADFEAELREHHEIIETDKMPWDY
;
A
#
# COMPACT_ATOMS: atom_id res chain seq x y z
N MET A 1 8.81 16.95 3.69
CA MET A 1 8.13 16.14 4.73
C MET A 1 8.17 14.67 4.37
N VAL A 2 7.95 13.71 5.26
CA VAL A 2 7.96 12.27 4.93
C VAL A 2 6.67 11.63 5.41
N TYR A 3 5.87 11.12 4.48
CA TYR A 3 4.61 10.43 4.73
C TYR A 3 4.83 8.92 4.66
N LYS A 4 4.66 8.22 5.77
CA LYS A 4 4.82 6.76 5.83
C LYS A 4 3.52 6.06 5.50
N TYR A 5 3.63 4.88 4.92
CA TYR A 5 2.46 4.06 4.61
C TYR A 5 1.69 3.72 5.89
N LEU A 6 0.38 3.97 5.89
CA LEU A 6 -0.50 3.76 7.04
C LEU A 6 -0.42 2.31 7.51
N SER A 7 -0.17 2.14 8.79
CA SER A 7 -0.20 0.83 9.42
C SER A 7 -1.63 0.29 9.64
N SER A 8 -2.65 0.77 8.91
CA SER A 8 -3.99 0.16 8.89
C SER A 8 -3.96 -1.31 8.47
N ALA A 9 -2.90 -1.73 7.79
CA ALA A 9 -2.44 -3.10 7.80
C ALA A 9 -2.26 -3.69 9.22
N SER A 10 -2.19 -2.89 10.29
CA SER A 10 -2.00 -3.40 11.65
C SER A 10 -3.23 -4.17 12.18
N LYS A 11 -4.46 -3.75 11.87
CA LYS A 11 -5.67 -4.52 12.21
C LYS A 11 -5.74 -5.85 11.46
N LYS A 12 -5.37 -5.86 10.17
CA LYS A 12 -5.24 -7.10 9.40
C LYS A 12 -4.05 -7.97 9.84
N ARG A 13 -3.00 -7.38 10.45
CA ARG A 13 -1.84 -8.10 10.99
C ARG A 13 -2.24 -9.05 12.10
N TRP A 14 -3.03 -8.59 13.05
CA TRP A 14 -3.51 -9.41 14.16
C TRP A 14 -4.26 -10.65 13.64
N GLN A 15 -5.12 -10.49 12.63
CA GLN A 15 -5.83 -11.61 12.02
C GLN A 15 -4.89 -12.63 11.36
N LEU A 16 -3.82 -12.15 10.70
CA LEU A 16 -2.80 -13.03 10.09
C LEU A 16 -1.99 -13.78 11.15
N TYR A 17 -1.61 -13.12 12.25
CA TYR A 17 -0.93 -13.81 13.37
C TYR A 17 -1.83 -14.80 14.07
N LEU A 18 -3.11 -14.49 14.24
CA LEU A 18 -4.10 -15.44 14.76
C LEU A 18 -4.26 -16.66 13.85
N LEU A 19 -4.26 -16.46 12.54
CA LEU A 19 -4.34 -17.55 11.57
C LEU A 19 -3.10 -18.46 11.67
N VAL A 20 -1.91 -17.89 11.75
CA VAL A 20 -0.67 -18.66 11.95
C VAL A 20 -0.70 -19.42 13.28
N ALA A 21 -1.11 -18.78 14.37
CA ALA A 21 -1.24 -19.43 15.67
C ALA A 21 -2.28 -20.57 15.63
N GLY A 22 -3.41 -20.35 14.97
CA GLY A 22 -4.42 -21.39 14.75
C GLY A 22 -3.88 -22.58 13.97
N CYS A 23 -3.09 -22.37 12.92
CA CYS A 23 -2.45 -23.44 12.15
C CYS A 23 -1.45 -24.24 13.01
N VAL A 24 -0.69 -23.58 13.88
CA VAL A 24 0.26 -24.25 14.78
C VAL A 24 -0.48 -25.10 15.79
N ILE A 25 -1.51 -24.56 16.44
CA ILE A 25 -2.35 -25.31 17.41
C ILE A 25 -3.01 -26.50 16.74
N ALA A 26 -3.66 -26.31 15.58
CA ALA A 26 -4.27 -27.39 14.82
C ALA A 26 -3.24 -28.43 14.39
N GLY A 27 -2.01 -28.02 14.04
CA GLY A 27 -0.91 -28.93 13.71
C GLY A 27 -0.53 -29.83 14.89
N VAL A 28 -0.41 -29.25 16.09
CA VAL A 28 -0.12 -30.03 17.31
C VAL A 28 -1.24 -31.04 17.61
N ILE A 29 -2.50 -30.60 17.57
CA ILE A 29 -3.66 -31.48 17.82
C ILE A 29 -3.69 -32.59 16.76
N SER A 30 -3.46 -32.28 15.48
CA SER A 30 -3.48 -33.27 14.40
C SER A 30 -2.41 -34.35 14.56
N CYS A 31 -1.25 -34.02 15.10
CA CYS A 31 -0.22 -35.01 15.41
C CYS A 31 -0.70 -36.09 16.40
N PHE A 32 -1.52 -35.69 17.37
CA PHE A 32 -2.02 -36.63 18.41
C PHE A 32 -3.27 -37.35 17.98
N VAL A 33 -4.15 -36.74 17.18
CA VAL A 33 -5.51 -37.28 16.89
C VAL A 33 -5.57 -38.02 15.54
N PHE A 34 -4.88 -37.50 14.51
CA PHE A 34 -5.00 -38.03 13.14
C PHE A 34 -3.74 -38.71 12.63
N SER A 35 -2.67 -38.00 12.45
CA SER A 35 -1.38 -38.56 12.06
C SER A 35 -0.26 -37.52 12.16
N VAL A 36 0.96 -38.01 12.35
CA VAL A 36 2.16 -37.18 12.36
C VAL A 36 2.35 -36.41 11.02
N PHE A 37 1.98 -37.04 9.91
CA PHE A 37 2.10 -36.42 8.58
C PHE A 37 1.18 -35.21 8.43
N ALA A 38 -0.07 -35.26 8.93
CA ALA A 38 -0.99 -34.13 8.92
C ALA A 38 -0.46 -32.97 9.76
N GLY A 39 0.13 -33.23 10.91
CA GLY A 39 0.77 -32.25 11.77
C GLY A 39 1.95 -31.56 11.07
N ILE A 40 2.83 -32.33 10.45
CA ILE A 40 3.99 -31.77 9.69
C ILE A 40 3.51 -30.87 8.54
N ALA A 41 2.49 -31.26 7.79
CA ALA A 41 1.95 -30.45 6.70
C ALA A 41 1.42 -29.10 7.19
N LEU A 42 0.68 -29.06 8.30
CA LEU A 42 0.18 -27.83 8.90
C LEU A 42 1.30 -26.93 9.44
N PHE A 43 2.33 -27.51 10.04
CA PHE A 43 3.51 -26.78 10.48
C PHE A 43 4.25 -26.13 9.30
N THR A 44 4.46 -26.88 8.23
CA THR A 44 5.11 -26.39 7.02
C THR A 44 4.31 -25.24 6.40
N ALA A 45 2.98 -25.36 6.34
CA ALA A 45 2.10 -24.28 5.88
C ALA A 45 2.22 -23.02 6.75
N ALA A 46 2.24 -23.15 8.08
CA ALA A 46 2.39 -22.04 9.01
C ALA A 46 3.72 -21.29 8.82
N VAL A 47 4.82 -22.03 8.65
CA VAL A 47 6.14 -21.47 8.37
C VAL A 47 6.13 -20.70 7.04
N TYR A 48 5.58 -21.30 5.99
CA TYR A 48 5.49 -20.69 4.66
C TYR A 48 4.68 -19.38 4.68
N ILE A 49 3.52 -19.39 5.32
CA ILE A 49 2.67 -18.21 5.51
C ILE A 49 3.44 -17.11 6.27
N SER A 50 4.17 -17.48 7.32
CA SER A 50 4.97 -16.54 8.12
C SER A 50 6.06 -15.85 7.29
N ILE A 51 6.72 -16.58 6.40
CA ILE A 51 7.74 -16.04 5.49
C ILE A 51 7.11 -15.04 4.50
N ILE A 52 5.95 -15.39 3.91
CA ILE A 52 5.22 -14.51 3.00
C ILE A 52 4.80 -13.21 3.71
N ILE A 53 4.23 -13.33 4.92
CA ILE A 53 3.84 -12.16 5.73
C ILE A 53 5.06 -11.27 5.96
N LYS A 54 6.18 -11.83 6.40
CA LYS A 54 7.41 -11.08 6.69
C LYS A 54 7.97 -10.37 5.46
N LYS A 55 7.96 -11.04 4.30
CA LYS A 55 8.41 -10.48 3.01
C LYS A 55 7.51 -9.33 2.56
N ASN A 56 6.19 -9.49 2.62
CA ASN A 56 5.22 -8.45 2.24
C ASN A 56 5.29 -7.26 3.19
N MET A 57 5.49 -7.51 4.48
CA MET A 57 5.64 -6.46 5.48
C MET A 57 6.88 -5.59 5.25
N LYS A 58 7.99 -6.19 4.82
CA LYS A 58 9.20 -5.44 4.49
C LYS A 58 8.96 -4.51 3.29
N LYS A 59 8.23 -5.00 2.28
CA LYS A 59 7.85 -4.20 1.11
C LYS A 59 6.93 -3.03 1.47
N ILE A 60 5.90 -3.28 2.28
CA ILE A 60 4.95 -2.23 2.71
C ILE A 60 5.66 -1.13 3.50
N LYS A 61 6.63 -1.48 4.35
CA LYS A 61 7.40 -0.50 5.11
C LYS A 61 8.33 0.35 4.24
N ALA A 62 8.70 -0.12 3.05
CA ALA A 62 9.52 0.63 2.11
C ALA A 62 8.70 1.71 1.37
N ALA A 63 7.38 1.52 1.24
CA ALA A 63 6.52 2.50 0.59
C ALA A 63 6.39 3.76 1.46
N ARG A 64 6.77 4.90 0.90
CA ARG A 64 6.70 6.21 1.55
C ARG A 64 6.61 7.31 0.49
N LEU A 65 6.09 8.45 0.88
CA LEU A 65 6.17 9.69 0.12
C LEU A 65 7.13 10.64 0.85
N SER A 66 7.96 11.33 0.13
CA SER A 66 8.85 12.37 0.64
C SER A 66 8.64 13.63 -0.17
N THR A 67 8.28 14.73 0.47
CA THR A 67 8.12 16.04 -0.17
C THR A 67 9.28 16.96 0.16
N SER A 68 9.58 17.86 -0.76
CA SER A 68 10.55 18.94 -0.67
C SER A 68 9.99 20.19 -1.33
N ASP A 69 10.70 21.30 -1.23
CA ASP A 69 10.32 22.57 -1.87
C ASP A 69 10.28 22.46 -3.41
N GLU A 70 11.04 21.51 -3.99
CA GLU A 70 11.13 21.31 -5.44
C GLU A 70 10.10 20.32 -6.00
N GLY A 71 9.52 19.46 -5.13
CA GLY A 71 8.59 18.41 -5.57
C GLY A 71 8.48 17.27 -4.56
N PHE A 72 8.09 16.08 -5.05
CA PHE A 72 7.99 14.91 -4.19
C PHE A 72 8.53 13.63 -4.85
N THR A 73 8.90 12.68 -4.00
CA THR A 73 9.34 11.34 -4.41
C THR A 73 8.45 10.28 -3.77
N ALA A 74 7.87 9.43 -4.61
CA ALA A 74 7.09 8.27 -4.18
C ALA A 74 7.95 7.00 -4.26
N TYR A 75 8.21 6.38 -3.12
CA TYR A 75 8.87 5.09 -3.03
C TYR A 75 7.82 3.99 -3.02
N LYS A 76 7.85 3.12 -4.03
CA LYS A 76 6.89 2.03 -4.19
C LYS A 76 7.28 0.79 -3.38
N THR A 77 6.33 -0.12 -3.23
CA THR A 77 6.54 -1.39 -2.49
C THR A 77 7.52 -2.35 -3.16
N ASP A 78 7.79 -2.19 -4.43
CA ASP A 78 8.78 -2.97 -5.21
C ASP A 78 10.20 -2.45 -5.12
N GLY A 79 10.38 -1.27 -4.47
CA GLY A 79 11.66 -0.59 -4.35
C GLY A 79 11.92 0.42 -5.45
N SER A 80 11.04 0.55 -6.44
CA SER A 80 11.13 1.61 -7.43
C SER A 80 10.72 2.96 -6.82
N GLU A 81 11.30 4.02 -7.36
CA GLU A 81 10.94 5.38 -6.99
C GLU A 81 10.41 6.14 -8.20
N THR A 82 9.52 7.07 -7.95
CA THR A 82 8.98 7.98 -8.96
C THR A 82 9.05 9.38 -8.37
N GLN A 83 9.83 10.23 -8.99
CA GLN A 83 10.02 11.62 -8.59
C GLN A 83 9.22 12.53 -9.51
N PHE A 84 8.58 13.55 -8.94
CA PHE A 84 7.94 14.65 -9.65
C PHE A 84 8.45 15.96 -9.07
N THR A 85 8.82 16.89 -9.93
CA THR A 85 8.95 18.30 -9.54
C THR A 85 7.57 18.95 -9.62
N TRP A 86 7.31 20.00 -8.82
CA TRP A 86 6.03 20.71 -8.89
C TRP A 86 5.73 21.23 -10.29
N GLU A 87 6.73 21.70 -11.01
CA GLU A 87 6.61 22.24 -12.37
C GLU A 87 6.29 21.18 -13.44
N GLU A 88 6.69 19.92 -13.22
CA GLU A 88 6.42 18.81 -14.15
C GLU A 88 4.99 18.29 -14.08
N ILE A 89 4.28 18.55 -13.01
CA ILE A 89 2.91 18.09 -12.82
C ILE A 89 1.98 18.92 -13.70
N THR A 90 1.28 18.26 -14.61
CA THR A 90 0.33 18.94 -15.48
C THR A 90 -1.11 18.84 -14.99
N GLU A 91 -1.47 17.71 -14.41
CA GLU A 91 -2.84 17.44 -13.98
C GLU A 91 -2.85 16.57 -12.71
N ILE A 92 -3.74 16.89 -11.79
CA ILE A 92 -3.99 16.12 -10.58
C ILE A 92 -5.49 15.83 -10.50
N TYR A 93 -5.82 14.56 -10.41
CA TYR A 93 -7.20 14.10 -10.24
C TYR A 93 -7.38 13.43 -8.88
N LYS A 94 -8.41 13.84 -8.16
CA LYS A 94 -8.89 13.11 -7.00
C LYS A 94 -10.12 12.33 -7.41
N ILE A 95 -9.97 11.02 -7.47
CA ILE A 95 -11.02 10.12 -7.93
C ILE A 95 -11.73 9.56 -6.71
N THR A 96 -13.02 9.90 -6.59
CA THR A 96 -13.91 9.43 -5.54
C THR A 96 -14.95 8.54 -6.17
N SER A 97 -14.94 7.25 -5.89
CA SER A 97 -15.88 6.28 -6.46
C SER A 97 -16.50 5.43 -5.37
N GLU A 98 -17.82 5.25 -5.42
CA GLU A 98 -18.55 4.38 -4.48
C GLU A 98 -18.04 2.93 -4.49
N GLU A 99 -17.60 2.44 -5.64
CA GLU A 99 -17.10 1.07 -5.81
C GLU A 99 -15.60 0.91 -5.54
N ARG A 100 -14.82 1.99 -5.65
CA ARG A 100 -13.37 1.98 -5.52
C ARG A 100 -12.95 2.92 -4.39
N LYS A 101 -11.89 2.55 -3.68
CA LYS A 101 -11.28 3.44 -2.69
C LYS A 101 -10.78 4.70 -3.39
N ASP A 102 -11.03 5.84 -2.77
CA ASP A 102 -10.52 7.12 -3.22
C ASP A 102 -9.01 7.05 -3.46
N PHE A 103 -8.53 7.77 -4.45
CA PHE A 103 -7.10 7.90 -4.71
C PHE A 103 -6.80 9.19 -5.45
N ILE A 104 -5.57 9.67 -5.33
CA ILE A 104 -5.05 10.78 -6.11
C ILE A 104 -4.26 10.20 -7.29
N TYR A 105 -4.56 10.69 -8.48
CA TYR A 105 -3.85 10.40 -9.71
C TYR A 105 -3.11 11.65 -10.17
N ILE A 106 -1.80 11.54 -10.31
CA ILE A 106 -0.91 12.63 -10.71
C ILE A 106 -0.36 12.28 -12.09
N TYR A 107 -0.43 13.23 -13.00
CA TYR A 107 -0.04 13.03 -14.38
C TYR A 107 0.88 14.14 -14.88
N ASN A 108 1.95 13.74 -15.57
CA ASN A 108 2.79 14.60 -16.38
C ASN A 108 2.58 14.25 -17.85
N LYS A 109 1.89 15.13 -18.57
CA LYS A 109 1.54 14.92 -19.97
C LYS A 109 2.74 14.95 -20.90
N ASN A 110 3.81 15.65 -20.54
CA ASN A 110 4.98 15.82 -21.37
C ASN A 110 5.80 14.54 -21.49
N ASP A 111 5.90 13.77 -20.39
CA ASP A 111 6.72 12.56 -20.30
C ASP A 111 5.89 11.28 -20.22
N ASP A 112 4.55 11.37 -20.37
CA ASP A 112 3.61 10.26 -20.15
C ASP A 112 3.82 9.55 -18.80
N LYS A 113 4.27 10.32 -17.80
CA LYS A 113 4.60 9.83 -16.47
C LYS A 113 3.40 9.98 -15.56
N SER A 114 3.00 8.90 -14.92
CA SER A 114 1.85 8.93 -14.04
C SER A 114 2.09 8.22 -12.71
N LEU A 115 1.35 8.64 -11.69
CA LEU A 115 1.41 8.05 -10.37
C LEU A 115 0.02 8.00 -9.75
N ARG A 116 -0.36 6.82 -9.28
CA ARG A 116 -1.58 6.60 -8.52
C ARG A 116 -1.26 6.45 -7.04
N LEU A 117 -1.81 7.31 -6.21
CA LEU A 117 -1.60 7.34 -4.77
C LEU A 117 -2.90 7.01 -4.03
N PRO A 118 -2.99 5.83 -3.41
CA PRO A 118 -4.12 5.53 -2.53
C PRO A 118 -3.99 6.28 -1.20
N PRO A 119 -5.08 6.60 -0.49
CA PRO A 119 -5.06 7.28 0.80
C PRO A 119 -4.63 6.35 1.94
N LEU A 120 -3.49 5.68 1.74
CA LEU A 120 -2.95 4.68 2.66
C LEU A 120 -1.67 5.17 3.37
N PHE A 121 -1.36 6.45 3.24
CA PHE A 121 -0.24 7.08 3.94
C PHE A 121 -0.71 7.78 5.21
N GLU A 122 0.13 7.80 6.23
CA GLU A 122 -0.10 8.62 7.43
C GLU A 122 -0.14 10.09 7.00
N ASN A 123 -1.08 10.86 7.55
CA ASN A 123 -1.26 12.27 7.23
C ASN A 123 -1.48 12.55 5.72
N PHE A 124 -2.21 11.68 5.03
CA PHE A 124 -2.48 11.85 3.61
C PHE A 124 -3.20 13.17 3.30
N ALA A 125 -4.03 13.65 4.23
CA ALA A 125 -4.70 14.94 4.12
C ALA A 125 -3.71 16.12 4.07
N ASP A 126 -2.62 16.04 4.83
CA ASP A 126 -1.57 17.08 4.82
C ASP A 126 -0.84 17.07 3.47
N PHE A 127 -0.59 15.88 2.91
CA PHE A 127 -0.02 15.77 1.56
C PHE A 127 -0.99 16.29 0.48
N GLU A 128 -2.29 16.02 0.61
CA GLU A 128 -3.31 16.57 -0.29
C GLU A 128 -3.34 18.11 -0.18
N ALA A 129 -3.22 18.67 1.01
CA ALA A 129 -3.16 20.10 1.22
C ALA A 129 -1.91 20.71 0.54
N GLU A 130 -0.75 20.07 0.70
CA GLU A 130 0.51 20.48 0.04
C GLU A 130 0.39 20.43 -1.49
N LEU A 131 -0.28 19.40 -2.06
CA LEU A 131 -0.57 19.35 -3.49
C LEU A 131 -1.46 20.53 -3.95
N ARG A 132 -2.47 20.91 -3.14
CA ARG A 132 -3.38 22.03 -3.44
C ARG A 132 -2.69 23.40 -3.37
N GLU A 133 -1.60 23.54 -2.64
CA GLU A 133 -0.79 24.76 -2.63
C GLU A 133 -0.08 24.99 -3.95
N HIS A 134 0.28 23.92 -4.66
CA HIS A 134 1.02 23.99 -5.93
C HIS A 134 0.14 23.85 -7.16
N HIS A 135 -0.95 23.05 -7.07
CA HIS A 135 -1.79 22.71 -8.22
C HIS A 135 -3.27 22.63 -7.84
N GLU A 136 -4.13 22.89 -8.82
CA GLU A 136 -5.55 22.60 -8.72
C GLU A 136 -5.78 21.08 -8.78
N ILE A 137 -6.59 20.55 -7.86
CA ILE A 137 -7.00 19.15 -7.84
C ILE A 137 -8.39 19.04 -8.43
N ILE A 138 -8.51 18.32 -9.55
CA ILE A 138 -9.79 18.06 -10.22
C ILE A 138 -10.47 16.88 -9.53
N GLU A 139 -11.61 17.13 -8.88
CA GLU A 139 -12.41 16.07 -8.25
C GLU A 139 -13.36 15.47 -9.27
N THR A 140 -13.31 14.14 -9.46
CA THR A 140 -14.12 13.41 -10.44
C THR A 140 -14.40 11.98 -9.98
N ASP A 141 -15.46 11.39 -10.51
CA ASP A 141 -15.83 9.99 -10.30
C ASP A 141 -15.29 9.06 -11.40
N LYS A 142 -14.76 9.63 -12.49
CA LYS A 142 -14.27 8.90 -13.66
C LYS A 142 -12.77 9.09 -13.87
N MET A 143 -12.16 8.13 -14.54
CA MET A 143 -10.77 8.26 -14.97
C MET A 143 -10.67 9.24 -16.15
N PRO A 144 -9.55 9.99 -16.28
CA PRO A 144 -9.36 10.95 -17.37
C PRO A 144 -9.45 10.36 -18.78
N TRP A 145 -9.22 9.07 -18.92
CA TRP A 145 -9.26 8.34 -20.20
C TRP A 145 -10.55 7.56 -20.46
N ASP A 146 -11.54 7.67 -19.58
CA ASP A 146 -12.87 7.05 -19.73
C ASP A 146 -13.85 7.97 -20.50
N TYR A 147 -13.32 9.01 -21.22
CA TYR A 147 -14.07 9.93 -22.09
C TYR A 147 -13.88 9.62 -23.56
#